data_90d4d2aaacfe02926b407baa8828b38b
#
_entry.id   90d4d2aaacfe02926b407baa8828b38b
#
_cell.length_a   1.000
_cell.length_b   1.000
_cell.length_c   1.000
_cell.angle_alpha   90.00
_cell.angle_beta   90.00
_cell.angle_gamma   90.00
#
_symmetry.space_group_name_H-M   'P 1'
#
loop_
_entity.id
_entity.type
_entity.pdbx_description
1 polymer ?
#
loop_
_entity_poly.entity_id
_entity_poly.type
_entity_poly.pdbx_seq_one_letter_code
_entity_poly.pdbx_strand_id
1 'polypeptide(L)'
;IAREREVQRLLFDAGLAGVCVPRAYGGQGLTPAHQRVLDEELEGYESALRIQSPTMTPCLAVLLDYGTEEQKQRHIPAILRGEELWLQFLSEPTSGSDLASARTTAVRDGDEWVLNGSKIWTTGAWFSDWGLCLARTNWDVPKHRGLTVFMLPVDLPGMELRRIEMLNGNREFCEEFFTDVRVPDADRIGDVDQGWTVCTRWMFHERMLHNSPYVTWPVGMRAAGGGTPPFEIARAAGRLDDDEGRDLVGESRMLELVAAELKDRVAAGV
;
A
#
# COMPACT_ATOMS: atom_id res chain seq x y z
N ILE A 1 2.96 -6.49 -14.93
CA ILE A 1 1.67 -6.65 -14.20
C ILE A 1 1.03 -8.00 -14.51
N ALA A 2 0.85 -8.41 -15.78
CA ALA A 2 0.22 -9.69 -16.10
C ALA A 2 0.91 -10.88 -15.42
N ARG A 3 2.25 -10.93 -15.45
CA ARG A 3 3.02 -11.97 -14.79
C ARG A 3 2.87 -11.95 -13.27
N GLU A 4 2.82 -10.76 -12.66
CA GLU A 4 2.63 -10.63 -11.21
C GLU A 4 1.21 -11.04 -10.78
N ARG A 5 0.17 -10.74 -11.57
CA ARG A 5 -1.19 -11.28 -11.34
C ARG A 5 -1.20 -12.81 -11.42
N GLU A 6 -0.46 -13.40 -12.38
CA GLU A 6 -0.32 -14.85 -12.49
C GLU A 6 0.38 -15.45 -11.25
N VAL A 7 1.49 -14.86 -10.81
CA VAL A 7 2.19 -15.28 -9.57
C VAL A 7 1.26 -15.20 -8.37
N GLN A 8 0.51 -14.10 -8.24
CA GLN A 8 -0.46 -13.91 -7.15
C GLN A 8 -1.55 -15.00 -7.19
N ARG A 9 -2.08 -15.32 -8.37
CA ARG A 9 -3.06 -16.38 -8.53
C ARG A 9 -2.49 -17.76 -8.15
N LEU A 10 -1.25 -18.07 -8.55
CA LEU A 10 -0.58 -19.32 -8.17
C LEU A 10 -0.39 -19.41 -6.65
N LEU A 11 -0.02 -18.31 -5.97
CA LEU A 11 0.05 -18.26 -4.51
C LEU A 11 -1.32 -18.53 -3.88
N PHE A 12 -2.39 -17.96 -4.43
CA PHE A 12 -3.74 -18.18 -3.93
C PHE A 12 -4.18 -19.64 -4.14
N ASP A 13 -3.99 -20.21 -5.32
CA ASP A 13 -4.35 -21.60 -5.66
C ASP A 13 -3.60 -22.62 -4.78
N ALA A 14 -2.36 -22.28 -4.36
CA ALA A 14 -1.56 -23.07 -3.43
C ALA A 14 -1.93 -22.84 -1.94
N GLY A 15 -2.88 -21.95 -1.63
CA GLY A 15 -3.24 -21.58 -0.26
C GLY A 15 -2.19 -20.73 0.46
N LEU A 16 -1.30 -20.07 -0.29
CA LEU A 16 -0.20 -19.24 0.23
C LEU A 16 -0.49 -17.73 0.20
N ALA A 17 -1.54 -17.30 -0.50
CA ALA A 17 -2.00 -15.92 -0.43
C ALA A 17 -2.91 -15.70 0.78
N GLY A 18 -2.74 -14.55 1.45
CA GLY A 18 -3.61 -14.17 2.58
C GLY A 18 -3.50 -15.09 3.78
N VAL A 19 -2.29 -15.52 4.14
CA VAL A 19 -2.02 -16.41 5.29
C VAL A 19 -2.69 -15.91 6.57
N CYS A 20 -2.64 -14.61 6.85
CA CYS A 20 -3.25 -13.98 8.01
C CYS A 20 -4.66 -13.42 7.77
N VAL A 21 -5.18 -13.51 6.56
CA VAL A 21 -6.55 -13.08 6.24
C VAL A 21 -7.54 -14.12 6.75
N PRO A 22 -8.69 -13.72 7.33
CA PRO A 22 -9.72 -14.64 7.80
C PRO A 22 -10.19 -15.61 6.72
N ARG A 23 -10.49 -16.85 7.10
CA ARG A 23 -11.00 -17.89 6.20
C ARG A 23 -12.31 -17.51 5.53
N ALA A 24 -13.14 -16.73 6.22
CA ALA A 24 -14.40 -16.22 5.67
C ALA A 24 -14.22 -15.42 4.37
N TYR A 25 -13.03 -14.86 4.14
CA TYR A 25 -12.70 -14.06 2.96
C TYR A 25 -11.65 -14.72 2.05
N GLY A 26 -11.46 -16.03 2.19
CA GLY A 26 -10.57 -16.82 1.31
C GLY A 26 -9.12 -16.93 1.79
N GLY A 27 -8.78 -16.39 2.96
CA GLY A 27 -7.46 -16.53 3.58
C GLY A 27 -7.33 -17.81 4.41
N GLN A 28 -6.20 -17.97 5.10
CA GLN A 28 -5.93 -19.14 5.94
C GLN A 28 -6.28 -18.95 7.40
N GLY A 29 -6.47 -17.71 7.88
CA GLY A 29 -6.76 -17.39 9.27
C GLY A 29 -5.63 -17.75 10.23
N LEU A 30 -4.40 -17.76 9.75
CA LEU A 30 -3.19 -18.04 10.52
C LEU A 30 -2.59 -16.76 11.13
N THR A 31 -1.43 -16.87 11.74
CA THR A 31 -0.78 -15.77 12.48
C THR A 31 0.38 -15.16 11.71
N PRO A 32 0.86 -13.96 12.09
CA PRO A 32 2.06 -13.35 11.49
C PRO A 32 3.31 -14.22 11.58
N ALA A 33 3.40 -15.14 12.55
CA ALA A 33 4.51 -16.10 12.62
C ALA A 33 4.52 -17.04 11.39
N HIS A 34 3.35 -17.49 10.92
CA HIS A 34 3.24 -18.32 9.72
C HIS A 34 3.58 -17.52 8.45
N GLN A 35 3.20 -16.24 8.40
CA GLN A 35 3.60 -15.37 7.29
C GLN A 35 5.12 -15.21 7.21
N ARG A 36 5.82 -15.08 8.35
CA ARG A 36 7.29 -15.01 8.36
C ARG A 36 7.94 -16.29 7.82
N VAL A 37 7.43 -17.47 8.20
CA VAL A 37 7.92 -18.73 7.66
C VAL A 37 7.72 -18.79 6.14
N LEU A 38 6.54 -18.39 5.65
CA LEU A 38 6.30 -18.31 4.20
C LEU A 38 7.29 -17.37 3.50
N ASP A 39 7.53 -16.20 4.08
CA ASP A 39 8.48 -15.22 3.53
C ASP A 39 9.91 -15.79 3.44
N GLU A 40 10.33 -16.58 4.44
CA GLU A 40 11.62 -17.27 4.46
C GLU A 40 11.71 -18.35 3.38
N GLU A 41 10.68 -19.18 3.25
CA GLU A 41 10.63 -20.27 2.26
C GLU A 41 10.50 -19.79 0.81
N LEU A 42 9.99 -18.58 0.60
CA LEU A 42 9.88 -17.97 -0.73
C LEU A 42 11.14 -17.19 -1.15
N GLU A 43 12.22 -17.24 -0.37
CA GLU A 43 13.48 -16.62 -0.77
C GLU A 43 13.98 -17.23 -2.09
N GLY A 44 14.32 -16.34 -3.06
CA GLY A 44 14.80 -16.76 -4.38
C GLY A 44 13.70 -17.11 -5.39
N TYR A 45 12.44 -17.13 -4.97
CA TYR A 45 11.30 -17.28 -5.90
C TYR A 45 10.84 -15.92 -6.44
N GLU A 46 10.12 -15.97 -7.57
CA GLU A 46 9.51 -14.79 -8.18
C GLU A 46 8.42 -14.22 -7.27
N SER A 47 8.41 -12.89 -7.10
CA SER A 47 7.51 -12.18 -6.20
C SER A 47 6.53 -11.29 -6.97
N ALA A 48 5.32 -11.17 -6.46
CA ALA A 48 4.29 -10.22 -6.93
C ALA A 48 4.28 -8.90 -6.12
N LEU A 49 5.38 -8.54 -5.49
CA LEU A 49 5.46 -7.45 -4.52
C LEU A 49 4.97 -6.10 -5.05
N ARG A 50 5.22 -5.79 -6.32
CA ARG A 50 4.79 -4.51 -6.93
C ARG A 50 3.28 -4.32 -6.91
N ILE A 51 2.51 -5.40 -7.12
CA ILE A 51 1.04 -5.35 -7.03
C ILE A 51 0.54 -5.58 -5.61
N GLN A 52 1.24 -6.39 -4.81
CA GLN A 52 0.86 -6.65 -3.42
C GLN A 52 1.05 -5.43 -2.52
N SER A 53 2.14 -4.69 -2.69
CA SER A 53 2.50 -3.58 -1.81
C SER A 53 1.38 -2.53 -1.68
N PRO A 54 0.88 -1.88 -2.74
CA PRO A 54 -0.20 -0.92 -2.62
C PRO A 54 -1.56 -1.58 -2.30
N THR A 55 -1.80 -2.78 -2.83
CA THR A 55 -3.09 -3.45 -2.74
C THR A 55 -3.32 -4.07 -1.36
N MET A 56 -2.38 -4.88 -0.89
CA MET A 56 -2.60 -5.73 0.29
C MET A 56 -2.22 -5.03 1.60
N THR A 57 -1.18 -4.19 1.60
CA THR A 57 -0.72 -3.60 2.85
C THR A 57 -1.71 -2.57 3.38
N PRO A 58 -2.03 -1.46 2.65
CA PRO A 58 -3.00 -0.52 3.17
C PRO A 58 -4.44 -0.89 2.80
N CYS A 59 -4.74 -1.18 1.53
CA CYS A 59 -6.12 -1.24 1.07
C CYS A 59 -6.86 -2.46 1.62
N LEU A 60 -6.30 -3.66 1.52
CA LEU A 60 -6.89 -4.87 2.10
C LEU A 60 -7.01 -4.74 3.62
N ALA A 61 -5.99 -4.19 4.29
CA ALA A 61 -6.03 -4.01 5.75
C ALA A 61 -7.13 -3.03 6.18
N VAL A 62 -7.33 -1.94 5.44
CA VAL A 62 -8.43 -1.00 5.69
C VAL A 62 -9.79 -1.64 5.45
N LEU A 63 -9.95 -2.45 4.41
CA LEU A 63 -11.17 -3.23 4.19
C LEU A 63 -11.45 -4.19 5.34
N LEU A 64 -10.43 -4.90 5.85
CA LEU A 64 -10.58 -5.79 7.01
C LEU A 64 -11.00 -5.03 8.28
N ASP A 65 -10.43 -3.84 8.52
CA ASP A 65 -10.68 -3.06 9.72
C ASP A 65 -12.04 -2.31 9.67
N TYR A 66 -12.42 -1.76 8.51
CA TYR A 66 -13.53 -0.78 8.40
C TYR A 66 -14.56 -1.09 7.31
N GLY A 67 -14.31 -2.04 6.44
CA GLY A 67 -15.28 -2.42 5.40
C GLY A 67 -16.53 -3.08 5.99
N THR A 68 -17.67 -2.93 5.31
CA THR A 68 -18.87 -3.71 5.61
C THR A 68 -18.66 -5.19 5.28
N GLU A 69 -19.54 -6.06 5.75
CA GLU A 69 -19.43 -7.48 5.44
C GLU A 69 -19.56 -7.74 3.92
N GLU A 70 -20.45 -7.01 3.25
CA GLU A 70 -20.64 -7.09 1.79
C GLU A 70 -19.37 -6.67 1.04
N GLN A 71 -18.73 -5.57 1.47
CA GLN A 71 -17.48 -5.10 0.89
C GLN A 71 -16.35 -6.13 1.07
N LYS A 72 -16.21 -6.69 2.27
CA LYS A 72 -15.22 -7.73 2.57
C LYS A 72 -15.42 -8.98 1.72
N GLN A 73 -16.65 -9.49 1.65
CA GLN A 73 -16.99 -10.69 0.89
C GLN A 73 -16.78 -10.51 -0.61
N ARG A 74 -17.03 -9.32 -1.13
CA ARG A 74 -16.86 -9.00 -2.54
C ARG A 74 -15.39 -8.85 -2.92
N HIS A 75 -14.66 -8.00 -2.21
CA HIS A 75 -13.37 -7.51 -2.67
C HIS A 75 -12.17 -8.32 -2.16
N ILE A 76 -12.19 -8.79 -0.90
CA ILE A 76 -11.02 -9.46 -0.33
C ILE A 76 -10.64 -10.73 -1.09
N PRO A 77 -11.58 -11.63 -1.45
CA PRO A 77 -11.23 -12.80 -2.26
C PRO A 77 -10.66 -12.44 -3.64
N ALA A 78 -11.18 -11.40 -4.29
CA ALA A 78 -10.69 -10.91 -5.58
C ALA A 78 -9.26 -10.33 -5.48
N ILE A 79 -8.98 -9.57 -4.40
CA ILE A 79 -7.64 -9.10 -4.07
C ILE A 79 -6.67 -10.27 -3.89
N LEU A 80 -7.03 -11.27 -3.09
CA LEU A 80 -6.16 -12.42 -2.82
C LEU A 80 -5.84 -13.21 -4.07
N ARG A 81 -6.77 -13.30 -5.05
CA ARG A 81 -6.56 -13.95 -6.35
C ARG A 81 -5.79 -13.07 -7.35
N GLY A 82 -5.52 -11.80 -7.04
CA GLY A 82 -4.90 -10.84 -7.96
C GLY A 82 -5.83 -10.39 -9.10
N GLU A 83 -7.14 -10.60 -8.95
CA GLU A 83 -8.18 -10.14 -9.88
C GLU A 83 -8.44 -8.65 -9.72
N GLU A 84 -8.38 -8.14 -8.49
CA GLU A 84 -8.47 -6.71 -8.18
C GLU A 84 -7.15 -6.19 -7.61
N LEU A 85 -6.62 -5.13 -8.20
CA LEU A 85 -5.48 -4.37 -7.70
C LEU A 85 -5.96 -3.02 -7.19
N TRP A 86 -5.50 -2.65 -6.01
CA TRP A 86 -5.96 -1.47 -5.29
C TRP A 86 -4.83 -0.47 -5.06
N LEU A 87 -5.18 0.77 -4.94
CA LEU A 87 -4.27 1.88 -4.70
C LEU A 87 -4.84 2.90 -3.70
N GLN A 88 -4.06 3.96 -3.46
CA GLN A 88 -4.34 4.99 -2.47
C GLN A 88 -4.43 6.37 -3.12
N PHE A 89 -5.60 7.02 -3.08
CA PHE A 89 -5.80 8.42 -3.45
C PHE A 89 -5.75 9.29 -2.18
N LEU A 90 -4.55 9.63 -1.70
CA LEU A 90 -4.33 10.39 -0.47
C LEU A 90 -3.87 11.82 -0.75
N SER A 91 -2.61 11.98 -1.18
CA SER A 91 -1.96 13.28 -1.34
C SER A 91 -2.62 14.12 -2.42
N GLU A 92 -2.60 15.44 -2.22
CA GLU A 92 -3.06 16.43 -3.19
C GLU A 92 -1.92 17.43 -3.47
N PRO A 93 -1.96 18.21 -4.57
CA PRO A 93 -0.93 19.20 -4.87
C PRO A 93 -0.63 20.16 -3.72
N THR A 94 -1.63 20.44 -2.87
CA THR A 94 -1.53 21.37 -1.73
C THR A 94 -1.54 20.67 -0.36
N SER A 95 -1.63 19.33 -0.31
CA SER A 95 -1.88 18.58 0.93
C SER A 95 -1.17 17.22 0.87
N GLY A 96 0.05 17.18 1.36
CA GLY A 96 0.87 15.98 1.56
C GLY A 96 1.07 15.70 3.04
N SER A 97 2.10 16.29 3.67
CA SER A 97 2.35 16.14 5.11
C SER A 97 1.19 16.65 5.97
N ASP A 98 0.49 17.68 5.56
CA ASP A 98 -0.78 18.12 6.16
C ASP A 98 -1.98 17.50 5.44
N LEU A 99 -2.07 16.18 5.46
CA LEU A 99 -3.11 15.42 4.76
C LEU A 99 -4.52 15.76 5.25
N ALA A 100 -4.68 16.13 6.52
CA ALA A 100 -5.96 16.59 7.05
C ALA A 100 -6.51 17.85 6.36
N SER A 101 -5.68 18.58 5.62
CA SER A 101 -6.09 19.73 4.81
C SER A 101 -6.51 19.36 3.39
N ALA A 102 -6.77 18.08 3.11
CA ALA A 102 -7.28 17.62 1.82
C ALA A 102 -8.54 18.38 1.39
N ARG A 103 -8.56 18.75 0.10
CA ARG A 103 -9.55 19.63 -0.53
C ARG A 103 -10.42 18.94 -1.59
N THR A 104 -10.07 17.72 -2.02
CA THR A 104 -10.98 16.91 -2.83
C THR A 104 -12.30 16.78 -2.10
N THR A 105 -13.38 17.28 -2.67
CA THR A 105 -14.71 17.31 -2.03
C THR A 105 -15.49 16.06 -2.36
N ALA A 106 -16.37 15.66 -1.45
CA ALA A 106 -17.44 14.71 -1.71
C ALA A 106 -18.76 15.32 -1.18
N VAL A 107 -19.67 15.62 -2.09
CA VAL A 107 -20.99 16.21 -1.77
C VAL A 107 -22.06 15.15 -1.98
N ARG A 108 -22.92 14.97 -0.98
CA ARG A 108 -23.98 13.96 -1.05
C ARG A 108 -25.07 14.39 -2.03
N ASP A 109 -25.46 13.48 -2.91
CA ASP A 109 -26.57 13.62 -3.87
C ASP A 109 -27.43 12.34 -3.85
N GLY A 110 -28.46 12.33 -3.01
CA GLY A 110 -29.28 11.14 -2.78
C GLY A 110 -28.49 9.99 -2.14
N ASP A 111 -28.42 8.86 -2.85
CA ASP A 111 -27.72 7.66 -2.42
C ASP A 111 -26.27 7.60 -2.96
N GLU A 112 -25.80 8.68 -3.55
CA GLU A 112 -24.46 8.81 -4.11
C GLU A 112 -23.71 10.00 -3.51
N TRP A 113 -22.41 10.04 -3.78
CA TRP A 113 -21.52 11.15 -3.51
C TRP A 113 -20.89 11.63 -4.81
N VAL A 114 -20.82 12.95 -4.99
CA VAL A 114 -20.18 13.59 -6.13
C VAL A 114 -18.82 14.11 -5.70
N LEU A 115 -17.76 13.52 -6.25
CA LEU A 115 -16.38 13.85 -5.93
C LEU A 115 -15.81 14.84 -6.96
N ASN A 116 -15.16 15.90 -6.45
CA ASN A 116 -14.46 16.91 -7.25
C ASN A 116 -13.11 17.26 -6.60
N GLY A 117 -12.04 17.29 -7.38
CA GLY A 117 -10.71 17.63 -6.90
C GLY A 117 -9.59 16.97 -7.68
N SER A 118 -8.45 16.79 -7.02
CA SER A 118 -7.31 16.09 -7.62
C SER A 118 -6.46 15.38 -6.57
N LYS A 119 -5.82 14.29 -6.98
CA LYS A 119 -4.83 13.55 -6.20
C LYS A 119 -3.52 13.49 -6.96
N ILE A 120 -2.42 13.28 -6.26
CA ILE A 120 -1.09 13.25 -6.85
C ILE A 120 -0.15 12.31 -6.11
N TRP A 121 0.88 11.85 -6.78
CA TRP A 121 1.88 10.89 -6.28
C TRP A 121 1.31 9.50 -6.02
N THR A 122 0.24 9.14 -6.70
CA THR A 122 -0.39 7.83 -6.57
C THR A 122 0.44 6.77 -7.26
N THR A 123 0.94 5.81 -6.49
CA THR A 123 1.71 4.68 -7.02
C THR A 123 0.78 3.70 -7.72
N GLY A 124 1.05 3.43 -9.00
CA GLY A 124 0.44 2.32 -9.71
C GLY A 124 -1.00 2.53 -10.18
N ALA A 125 -1.55 3.75 -10.16
CA ALA A 125 -2.91 4.02 -10.62
C ALA A 125 -3.18 3.55 -12.06
N TRP A 126 -2.17 3.59 -12.91
CA TRP A 126 -2.27 3.19 -14.33
C TRP A 126 -2.47 1.69 -14.56
N PHE A 127 -2.35 0.85 -13.54
CA PHE A 127 -2.58 -0.60 -13.62
C PHE A 127 -3.55 -1.13 -12.58
N SER A 128 -4.05 -0.30 -11.68
CA SER A 128 -4.99 -0.71 -10.63
C SER A 128 -6.43 -0.66 -11.11
N ASP A 129 -7.28 -1.40 -10.43
CA ASP A 129 -8.71 -1.51 -10.75
C ASP A 129 -9.55 -0.64 -9.80
N TRP A 130 -9.12 -0.52 -8.53
CA TRP A 130 -9.80 0.20 -7.47
C TRP A 130 -8.87 1.13 -6.70
N GLY A 131 -9.44 2.15 -6.06
CA GLY A 131 -8.71 3.04 -5.17
C GLY A 131 -9.48 3.40 -3.92
N LEU A 132 -8.76 3.55 -2.80
CA LEU A 132 -9.28 4.22 -1.62
C LEU A 132 -9.03 5.72 -1.74
N CYS A 133 -10.08 6.54 -1.62
CA CYS A 133 -10.02 7.99 -1.76
C CYS A 133 -10.43 8.69 -0.47
N LEU A 134 -9.54 9.53 0.06
CA LEU A 134 -9.86 10.43 1.16
C LEU A 134 -10.43 11.73 0.60
N ALA A 135 -11.65 12.10 0.97
CA ALA A 135 -12.32 13.31 0.51
C ALA A 135 -12.94 14.12 1.64
N ARG A 136 -13.13 15.42 1.41
CA ARG A 136 -13.76 16.36 2.32
C ARG A 136 -15.27 16.32 2.17
N THR A 137 -15.98 15.91 3.22
CA THR A 137 -17.45 15.85 3.29
C THR A 137 -18.04 16.99 4.11
N ASN A 138 -17.26 17.61 5.00
CA ASN A 138 -17.76 18.67 5.87
C ASN A 138 -16.68 19.75 6.08
N TRP A 139 -17.01 21.00 5.79
CA TRP A 139 -16.13 22.16 5.93
C TRP A 139 -16.38 22.95 7.22
N ASP A 140 -17.52 22.71 7.91
CA ASP A 140 -17.97 23.49 9.07
C ASP A 140 -17.40 22.97 10.40
N VAL A 141 -16.49 21.99 10.32
CA VAL A 141 -15.86 21.34 11.47
C VAL A 141 -14.33 21.42 11.36
N PRO A 142 -13.58 21.19 12.47
CA PRO A 142 -12.13 21.09 12.40
C PRO A 142 -11.66 20.10 11.33
N LYS A 143 -10.59 20.42 10.60
CA LYS A 143 -10.16 19.70 9.38
C LYS A 143 -10.04 18.17 9.51
N HIS A 144 -9.75 17.65 10.70
CA HIS A 144 -9.66 16.21 10.98
C HIS A 144 -11.04 15.53 11.17
N ARG A 145 -12.13 16.28 11.27
CA ARG A 145 -13.46 15.77 11.57
C ARG A 145 -14.44 15.84 10.40
N GLY A 146 -14.01 16.33 9.26
CA GLY A 146 -14.87 16.51 8.08
C GLY A 146 -14.36 15.74 6.87
N LEU A 147 -13.73 14.60 7.07
CA LEU A 147 -13.18 13.73 6.03
C LEU A 147 -13.91 12.38 6.02
N THR A 148 -14.06 11.82 4.83
CA THR A 148 -14.64 10.48 4.63
C THR A 148 -13.79 9.71 3.63
N VAL A 149 -13.73 8.39 3.75
CA VAL A 149 -13.02 7.51 2.82
C VAL A 149 -14.03 6.81 1.93
N PHE A 150 -13.73 6.76 0.64
CA PHE A 150 -14.52 6.07 -0.38
C PHE A 150 -13.62 5.08 -1.12
N MET A 151 -14.16 3.93 -1.50
CA MET A 151 -13.57 3.07 -2.51
C MET A 151 -14.23 3.36 -3.85
N LEU A 152 -13.43 3.38 -4.91
CA LEU A 152 -13.96 3.66 -6.24
C LEU A 152 -13.12 2.98 -7.34
N PRO A 153 -13.76 2.50 -8.42
CA PRO A 153 -13.06 2.08 -9.63
C PRO A 153 -12.23 3.23 -10.21
N VAL A 154 -11.07 2.91 -10.80
CA VAL A 154 -10.16 3.94 -11.35
C VAL A 154 -10.59 4.44 -12.74
N ASP A 155 -11.59 3.82 -13.35
CA ASP A 155 -12.10 4.13 -14.69
C ASP A 155 -13.50 4.77 -14.69
N LEU A 156 -13.93 5.33 -13.55
CA LEU A 156 -15.23 5.99 -13.45
C LEU A 156 -15.32 7.21 -14.39
N PRO A 157 -16.51 7.46 -14.96
CA PRO A 157 -16.76 8.70 -15.70
C PRO A 157 -16.39 9.93 -14.86
N GLY A 158 -15.67 10.88 -15.45
CA GLY A 158 -15.19 12.08 -14.77
C GLY A 158 -13.80 11.93 -14.12
N MET A 159 -13.20 10.74 -14.13
CA MET A 159 -11.80 10.54 -13.74
C MET A 159 -10.87 10.71 -14.93
N GLU A 160 -9.81 11.48 -14.75
CA GLU A 160 -8.68 11.56 -15.67
C GLU A 160 -7.40 11.22 -14.92
N LEU A 161 -6.58 10.33 -15.49
CA LEU A 161 -5.33 9.88 -14.91
C LEU A 161 -4.17 10.29 -15.82
N ARG A 162 -3.13 10.91 -15.25
CA ARG A 162 -1.90 11.29 -15.93
C ARG A 162 -0.69 10.70 -15.23
N ARG A 163 0.18 10.03 -15.99
CA ARG A 163 1.42 9.50 -15.44
C ARG A 163 2.47 10.61 -15.32
N ILE A 164 3.13 10.67 -14.17
CA ILE A 164 4.21 11.62 -13.88
C ILE A 164 5.53 11.00 -14.31
N GLU A 165 6.29 11.75 -15.13
CA GLU A 165 7.66 11.37 -15.48
C GLU A 165 8.64 11.97 -14.48
N MET A 166 9.38 11.10 -13.81
CA MET A 166 10.38 11.47 -12.82
C MET A 166 11.72 11.79 -13.48
N LEU A 167 12.61 12.47 -12.76
CA LEU A 167 13.94 12.86 -13.24
C LEU A 167 14.78 11.70 -13.77
N ASN A 168 14.61 10.49 -13.24
CA ASN A 168 15.28 9.26 -13.67
C ASN A 168 14.56 8.54 -14.83
N GLY A 169 13.52 9.16 -15.42
CA GLY A 169 12.69 8.56 -16.48
C GLY A 169 11.63 7.55 -16.02
N ASN A 170 11.56 7.25 -14.72
CA ASN A 170 10.51 6.37 -14.19
C ASN A 170 9.13 7.06 -14.26
N ARG A 171 8.06 6.31 -14.47
CA ARG A 171 6.69 6.79 -14.61
C ARG A 171 5.71 5.97 -13.75
N GLU A 172 6.10 5.65 -12.52
CA GLU A 172 5.27 4.85 -11.60
C GLU A 172 4.18 5.65 -10.91
N PHE A 173 4.39 6.95 -10.71
CA PHE A 173 3.42 7.83 -10.08
C PHE A 173 2.43 8.40 -11.08
N CYS A 174 1.26 8.72 -10.57
CA CYS A 174 0.18 9.36 -11.31
C CYS A 174 -0.35 10.59 -10.58
N GLU A 175 -1.01 11.44 -11.34
CA GLU A 175 -1.88 12.52 -10.92
C GLU A 175 -3.27 12.21 -11.43
N GLU A 176 -4.28 12.38 -10.58
CA GLU A 176 -5.68 12.09 -10.88
C GLU A 176 -6.52 13.34 -10.71
N PHE A 177 -7.46 13.52 -11.63
CA PHE A 177 -8.46 14.59 -11.61
C PHE A 177 -9.84 13.98 -11.52
N PHE A 178 -10.64 14.53 -10.62
CA PHE A 178 -12.02 14.13 -10.38
C PHE A 178 -12.95 15.30 -10.78
N THR A 179 -13.81 15.06 -11.75
CA THR A 179 -14.81 16.03 -12.21
C THR A 179 -16.19 15.37 -12.17
N ASP A 180 -16.99 15.73 -11.17
CA ASP A 180 -18.32 15.18 -10.94
C ASP A 180 -18.36 13.64 -10.90
N VAL A 181 -17.33 13.01 -10.32
CA VAL A 181 -17.22 11.56 -10.19
C VAL A 181 -18.25 11.07 -9.19
N ARG A 182 -19.16 10.20 -9.63
CA ARG A 182 -20.24 9.65 -8.81
C ARG A 182 -19.84 8.33 -8.16
N VAL A 183 -20.00 8.26 -6.84
CA VAL A 183 -19.68 7.10 -6.02
C VAL A 183 -20.87 6.75 -5.14
N PRO A 184 -21.38 5.51 -5.19
CA PRO A 184 -22.48 5.08 -4.32
C PRO A 184 -22.12 5.20 -2.83
N ASP A 185 -23.09 5.53 -1.96
CA ASP A 185 -22.85 5.54 -0.50
C ASP A 185 -22.47 4.15 0.03
N ALA A 186 -22.84 3.09 -0.66
CA ALA A 186 -22.44 1.72 -0.37
C ALA A 186 -20.91 1.47 -0.52
N ASP A 187 -20.22 2.33 -1.28
CA ASP A 187 -18.77 2.25 -1.50
C ASP A 187 -18.00 3.18 -0.52
N ARG A 188 -18.65 3.71 0.49
CA ARG A 188 -18.03 4.43 1.60
C ARG A 188 -17.40 3.44 2.60
N ILE A 189 -16.20 3.75 3.07
CA ILE A 189 -15.48 2.98 4.09
C ILE A 189 -15.56 3.70 5.43
N GLY A 190 -16.15 3.04 6.43
CA GLY A 190 -16.40 3.64 7.74
C GLY A 190 -17.54 4.64 7.73
N ASP A 191 -17.68 5.48 8.77
CA ASP A 191 -18.75 6.47 8.91
C ASP A 191 -18.40 7.79 8.22
N VAL A 192 -19.46 8.54 7.85
CA VAL A 192 -19.31 9.92 7.33
C VAL A 192 -18.58 10.77 8.36
N ASP A 193 -17.67 11.62 7.90
CA ASP A 193 -16.84 12.53 8.72
C ASP A 193 -15.85 11.82 9.68
N GLN A 194 -15.73 10.48 9.62
CA GLN A 194 -14.77 9.68 10.38
C GLN A 194 -13.55 9.24 9.54
N GLY A 195 -13.41 9.76 8.33
CA GLY A 195 -12.33 9.39 7.41
C GLY A 195 -10.93 9.61 7.95
N TRP A 196 -10.72 10.54 8.90
CA TRP A 196 -9.43 10.72 9.55
C TRP A 196 -9.04 9.52 10.41
N THR A 197 -9.98 8.92 11.12
CA THR A 197 -9.76 7.69 11.91
C THR A 197 -9.37 6.53 10.99
N VAL A 198 -10.08 6.35 9.88
CA VAL A 198 -9.75 5.35 8.85
C VAL A 198 -8.37 5.65 8.25
N CYS A 199 -8.10 6.91 7.89
CA CYS A 199 -6.87 7.33 7.26
C CYS A 199 -5.63 7.16 8.17
N THR A 200 -5.73 7.41 9.47
CA THR A 200 -4.62 7.18 10.40
C THR A 200 -4.28 5.70 10.50
N ARG A 201 -5.28 4.82 10.50
CA ARG A 201 -5.09 3.36 10.47
C ARG A 201 -4.52 2.90 9.12
N TRP A 202 -4.99 3.48 8.04
CA TRP A 202 -4.48 3.27 6.68
C TRP A 202 -2.97 3.60 6.59
N MET A 203 -2.58 4.81 7.03
CA MET A 203 -1.16 5.22 7.06
C MET A 203 -0.31 4.35 7.99
N PHE A 204 -0.89 3.82 9.07
CA PHE A 204 -0.20 2.86 9.92
C PHE A 204 0.15 1.58 9.14
N HIS A 205 -0.80 0.99 8.43
CA HIS A 205 -0.56 -0.20 7.61
C HIS A 205 0.47 0.05 6.50
N GLU A 206 0.41 1.20 5.86
CA GLU A 206 1.39 1.60 4.84
C GLU A 206 2.82 1.63 5.41
N ARG A 207 3.01 2.23 6.58
CA ARG A 207 4.32 2.29 7.26
C ARG A 207 4.80 0.94 7.77
N MET A 208 3.89 0.03 8.02
CA MET A 208 4.20 -1.34 8.45
C MET A 208 4.47 -2.29 7.28
N LEU A 209 4.62 -1.79 6.04
CA LEU A 209 4.79 -2.58 4.82
C LEU A 209 5.76 -3.76 5.00
N HIS A 210 6.95 -3.52 5.53
CA HIS A 210 7.98 -4.56 5.72
C HIS A 210 7.64 -5.60 6.82
N ASN A 211 6.67 -5.32 7.66
CA ASN A 211 6.18 -6.20 8.73
C ASN A 211 4.69 -6.50 8.56
N SER A 212 4.11 -6.18 7.40
CA SER A 212 2.72 -6.46 7.13
C SER A 212 2.47 -7.96 7.11
N PRO A 213 1.44 -8.44 7.82
CA PRO A 213 1.06 -9.85 7.77
C PRO A 213 0.31 -10.25 6.49
N TYR A 214 0.07 -9.29 5.59
CA TYR A 214 -0.74 -9.48 4.39
C TYR A 214 0.06 -9.53 3.09
N VAL A 215 1.31 -9.09 3.11
CA VAL A 215 2.21 -9.06 1.94
C VAL A 215 3.24 -10.17 2.06
N THR A 216 3.44 -10.89 0.99
CA THR A 216 4.54 -11.85 0.86
C THR A 216 5.82 -11.09 0.52
N TRP A 217 6.74 -11.01 1.49
CA TRP A 217 7.97 -10.26 1.37
C TRP A 217 9.19 -11.18 1.48
N PRO A 218 9.79 -11.63 0.36
CA PRO A 218 10.97 -12.49 0.41
C PRO A 218 12.10 -11.88 1.25
N VAL A 219 12.71 -12.67 2.12
CA VAL A 219 13.69 -12.21 3.13
C VAL A 219 14.89 -11.51 2.48
N GLY A 220 15.39 -12.00 1.36
CA GLY A 220 16.49 -11.38 0.62
C GLY A 220 16.19 -9.96 0.15
N MET A 221 14.92 -9.65 -0.19
CA MET A 221 14.51 -8.28 -0.52
C MET A 221 14.40 -7.38 0.71
N ARG A 222 14.12 -7.94 1.90
CA ARG A 222 14.12 -7.18 3.17
C ARG A 222 15.54 -6.74 3.57
N ALA A 223 16.53 -7.60 3.37
CA ALA A 223 17.92 -7.35 3.77
C ALA A 223 18.64 -6.38 2.82
N ALA A 224 18.31 -6.41 1.53
CA ALA A 224 19.15 -5.78 0.51
C ALA A 224 18.74 -4.35 0.13
N GLY A 225 17.59 -3.83 0.58
CA GLY A 225 17.08 -2.57 -0.05
C GLY A 225 17.11 -2.63 -1.59
N GLY A 226 17.22 -3.83 -2.16
CA GLY A 226 17.34 -4.09 -3.60
C GLY A 226 18.71 -3.81 -4.21
N GLY A 227 19.75 -3.46 -3.44
CA GLY A 227 21.07 -3.11 -3.95
C GLY A 227 22.13 -4.19 -3.73
N THR A 228 23.23 -4.12 -4.50
CA THR A 228 24.43 -4.93 -4.26
C THR A 228 24.98 -4.62 -2.87
N PRO A 229 25.32 -5.64 -2.04
CA PRO A 229 25.88 -5.40 -0.71
C PRO A 229 27.12 -4.48 -0.75
N PRO A 230 27.26 -3.53 0.19
CA PRO A 230 28.40 -2.59 0.22
C PRO A 230 29.77 -3.26 0.15
N PHE A 231 29.90 -4.42 0.78
CA PHE A 231 31.12 -5.23 0.68
C PHE A 231 31.44 -5.65 -0.77
N GLU A 232 30.43 -6.11 -1.53
CA GLU A 232 30.60 -6.53 -2.92
C GLU A 232 30.92 -5.34 -3.84
N ILE A 233 30.32 -4.18 -3.56
CA ILE A 233 30.63 -2.92 -4.27
C ILE A 233 32.08 -2.54 -4.03
N ALA A 234 32.51 -2.52 -2.77
CA ALA A 234 33.87 -2.17 -2.41
C ALA A 234 34.90 -3.18 -2.98
N ARG A 235 34.57 -4.48 -2.98
CA ARG A 235 35.38 -5.52 -3.59
C ARG A 235 35.52 -5.30 -5.10
N ALA A 236 34.42 -5.08 -5.81
CA ALA A 236 34.44 -4.84 -7.25
C ALA A 236 35.19 -3.57 -7.64
N ALA A 237 35.17 -2.55 -6.77
CA ALA A 237 35.92 -1.31 -6.93
C ALA A 237 37.39 -1.38 -6.49
N GLY A 238 37.89 -2.53 -5.96
CA GLY A 238 39.25 -2.68 -5.45
C GLY A 238 39.51 -1.83 -4.20
N ARG A 239 38.47 -1.48 -3.41
CA ARG A 239 38.57 -0.58 -2.25
C ARG A 239 38.59 -1.30 -0.91
N LEU A 240 38.73 -2.64 -0.89
CA LEU A 240 38.84 -3.40 0.37
C LEU A 240 40.24 -3.33 1.01
N ASP A 241 41.25 -2.92 0.25
CA ASP A 241 42.64 -2.82 0.74
C ASP A 241 42.98 -1.42 1.29
N ASP A 242 42.12 -0.43 1.09
CA ASP A 242 42.29 0.90 1.67
C ASP A 242 41.46 1.09 2.96
N ASP A 243 41.91 1.95 3.86
CA ASP A 243 41.29 2.17 5.17
C ASP A 243 39.92 2.78 5.04
N GLU A 244 39.72 3.78 4.14
CA GLU A 244 38.45 4.44 3.91
C GLU A 244 37.40 3.46 3.38
N GLY A 245 37.78 2.58 2.42
CA GLY A 245 36.88 1.57 1.88
C GLY A 245 36.42 0.57 2.95
N ARG A 246 37.34 0.14 3.84
CA ARG A 246 37.02 -0.74 4.96
C ARG A 246 36.11 -0.05 5.99
N ASP A 247 36.38 1.19 6.32
CA ASP A 247 35.62 1.96 7.28
C ASP A 247 34.17 2.15 6.78
N LEU A 248 33.97 2.54 5.52
CA LEU A 248 32.64 2.70 4.92
C LEU A 248 31.85 1.38 4.89
N VAL A 249 32.50 0.26 4.56
CA VAL A 249 31.86 -1.06 4.60
C VAL A 249 31.52 -1.45 6.04
N GLY A 250 32.40 -1.19 6.99
CA GLY A 250 32.20 -1.46 8.42
C GLY A 250 31.03 -0.64 9.00
N GLU A 251 30.98 0.66 8.70
CA GLU A 251 29.89 1.55 9.10
C GLU A 251 28.56 1.11 8.51
N SER A 252 28.53 0.81 7.20
CA SER A 252 27.31 0.31 6.55
C SER A 252 26.81 -0.97 7.21
N ARG A 253 27.71 -1.93 7.49
CA ARG A 253 27.34 -3.18 8.16
C ARG A 253 26.83 -2.96 9.58
N MET A 254 27.45 -2.06 10.32
CA MET A 254 26.98 -1.67 11.66
C MET A 254 25.57 -1.11 11.61
N LEU A 255 25.30 -0.20 10.67
CA LEU A 255 23.96 0.39 10.51
C LEU A 255 22.91 -0.65 10.12
N GLU A 256 23.24 -1.62 9.26
CA GLU A 256 22.36 -2.74 8.92
C GLU A 256 22.00 -3.57 10.16
N LEU A 257 22.99 -3.92 10.98
CA LEU A 257 22.76 -4.71 12.20
C LEU A 257 21.90 -3.95 13.23
N VAL A 258 22.19 -2.66 13.44
CA VAL A 258 21.37 -1.80 14.33
C VAL A 258 19.94 -1.68 13.81
N ALA A 259 19.76 -1.48 12.48
CA ALA A 259 18.44 -1.40 11.89
C ALA A 259 17.65 -2.71 12.02
N ALA A 260 18.32 -3.87 11.87
CA ALA A 260 17.69 -5.17 12.08
C ALA A 260 17.20 -5.34 13.53
N GLU A 261 18.08 -5.06 14.51
CA GLU A 261 17.74 -5.14 15.94
C GLU A 261 16.61 -4.21 16.32
N LEU A 262 16.60 -2.96 15.82
CA LEU A 262 15.52 -2.01 16.06
C LEU A 262 14.18 -2.48 15.47
N LYS A 263 14.20 -3.07 14.27
CA LYS A 263 12.99 -3.67 13.67
C LYS A 263 12.42 -4.79 14.52
N ASP A 264 13.29 -5.67 15.02
CA ASP A 264 12.86 -6.81 15.87
C ASP A 264 12.27 -6.31 17.20
N ARG A 265 12.87 -5.30 17.81
CA ARG A 265 12.33 -4.66 19.02
C ARG A 265 10.99 -3.99 18.78
N VAL A 266 10.83 -3.25 17.70
CA VAL A 266 9.53 -2.63 17.33
C VAL A 266 8.47 -3.71 17.09
N ALA A 267 8.82 -4.81 16.41
CA ALA A 267 7.91 -5.93 16.18
C ALA A 267 7.52 -6.65 17.49
N ALA A 268 8.42 -6.69 18.46
CA ALA A 268 8.17 -7.26 19.80
C ALA A 268 7.43 -6.28 20.75
N GLY A 269 7.24 -5.02 20.36
CA GLY A 269 6.57 -4.00 21.18
C GLY A 269 7.42 -3.44 22.32
N VAL A 270 8.76 -3.46 22.17
CA VAL A 270 9.74 -2.96 23.15
C VAL A 270 10.59 -1.83 22.59
#